data_490fdcbcb4ddade3ed787ae740228863
#
_entry.id   490fdcbcb4ddade3ed787ae740228863
#
_cell.length_a   1.000
_cell.length_b   1.000
_cell.length_c   1.000
_cell.angle_alpha   90.00
_cell.angle_beta   90.00
_cell.angle_gamma   90.00
#
_symmetry.space_group_name_H-M   'P 1'
#
loop_
_entity.id
_entity.type
_entity.pdbx_description
1 polymer ?
#
loop_
_entity_poly.entity_id
_entity_poly.type
_entity_poly.pdbx_seq_one_letter_code
_entity_poly.pdbx_strand_id
1 'polypeptide(L)'
;YAALSSAELALDASALPIHVVVLELMGRNAGWVTAASALAGRLTGCPVLTYLPEVPVDEDRMLADVERTYARGKGLLVTVSEGLCGLDGKPLADTGIVDGFGHTVPGGTAQHITDQIIQKLGLKSRAEKPGLLGRASIPYQSSTDRAEAYAVGQYAVEAALKGESGYMVAINAVRTPAYRADLSLVPLAKVANVEKKFPLEWIADGNQIADAFFDYAMPLMGERFPEYALLR
;
A
#
# COMPACT_ATOMS: atom_id res chain seq x y z
N TYR A 1 2.94 7.29 -5.43
CA TYR A 1 3.45 7.72 -4.12
C TYR A 1 4.01 6.54 -3.32
N ALA A 2 3.19 5.55 -2.95
CA ALA A 2 3.60 4.44 -2.08
C ALA A 2 4.90 3.78 -2.56
N ALA A 3 5.02 3.42 -3.83
CA ALA A 3 6.20 2.78 -4.39
C ALA A 3 7.47 3.64 -4.31
N LEU A 4 7.39 4.91 -4.74
CA LEU A 4 8.56 5.81 -4.81
C LEU A 4 9.00 6.28 -3.43
N SER A 5 8.06 6.72 -2.58
CA SER A 5 8.42 7.13 -1.21
C SER A 5 8.99 5.97 -0.40
N SER A 6 8.49 4.76 -0.62
CA SER A 6 9.05 3.56 0.01
C SER A 6 10.47 3.26 -0.48
N ALA A 7 10.76 3.47 -1.77
CA ALA A 7 12.11 3.29 -2.30
C ALA A 7 13.10 4.28 -1.66
N GLU A 8 12.73 5.55 -1.54
CA GLU A 8 13.54 6.57 -0.90
C GLU A 8 13.76 6.28 0.60
N LEU A 9 12.70 5.88 1.32
CA LEU A 9 12.81 5.50 2.73
C LEU A 9 13.66 4.25 2.95
N ALA A 10 13.61 3.27 2.04
CA ALA A 10 14.45 2.08 2.11
C ALA A 10 15.92 2.41 1.93
N LEU A 11 16.24 3.35 1.01
CA LEU A 11 17.61 3.86 0.82
C LEU A 11 18.09 4.63 2.05
N ASP A 12 17.25 5.50 2.61
CA ASP A 12 17.56 6.24 3.84
C ASP A 12 17.83 5.30 5.02
N ALA A 13 16.98 4.29 5.23
CA ALA A 13 17.21 3.29 6.27
C ALA A 13 18.54 2.55 6.11
N SER A 14 18.98 2.36 4.86
CA SER A 14 20.25 1.68 4.57
C SER A 14 21.49 2.59 4.68
N ALA A 15 21.33 3.90 4.47
CA ALA A 15 22.41 4.88 4.44
C ALA A 15 22.63 5.58 5.80
N LEU A 16 21.56 5.78 6.56
CA LEU A 16 21.59 6.49 7.84
C LEU A 16 21.65 5.51 9.03
N PRO A 17 22.03 5.96 10.24
CA PRO A 17 22.00 5.13 11.44
C PRO A 17 20.56 4.94 11.97
N ILE A 18 19.63 4.65 11.09
CA ILE A 18 18.25 4.24 11.35
C ILE A 18 18.15 2.80 10.89
N HIS A 19 17.90 1.88 11.81
CA HIS A 19 17.93 0.46 11.50
C HIS A 19 16.67 0.00 10.78
N VAL A 20 15.52 0.50 11.24
CA VAL A 20 14.20 0.13 10.71
C VAL A 20 13.34 1.36 10.52
N VAL A 21 12.72 1.49 9.36
CA VAL A 21 11.65 2.46 9.12
C VAL A 21 10.34 1.69 9.00
N VAL A 22 9.33 2.09 9.78
CA VAL A 22 7.97 1.55 9.69
C VAL A 22 7.09 2.60 9.01
N LEU A 23 6.61 2.29 7.82
CA LEU A 23 5.76 3.17 7.00
C LEU A 23 4.31 2.71 7.04
N GLU A 24 3.41 3.54 7.61
CA GLU A 24 1.96 3.29 7.59
C GLU A 24 1.33 3.93 6.36
N LEU A 25 0.65 3.11 5.57
CA LEU A 25 -0.06 3.54 4.38
C LEU A 25 -1.58 3.36 4.55
N MET A 26 -2.34 4.16 3.81
CA MET A 26 -3.80 4.08 3.79
C MET A 26 -4.25 2.73 3.26
N GLY A 27 -5.28 2.19 3.87
CA GLY A 27 -5.88 0.89 3.52
C GLY A 27 -6.41 0.20 4.76
N ARG A 28 -7.61 0.62 5.22
CA ARG A 28 -8.24 0.04 6.42
C ARG A 28 -8.54 -1.44 6.23
N ASN A 29 -9.16 -1.78 5.12
CA ASN A 29 -9.70 -3.12 4.87
C ASN A 29 -9.05 -3.84 3.69
N ALA A 30 -8.31 -3.13 2.83
CA ALA A 30 -7.71 -3.68 1.62
C ALA A 30 -6.31 -3.10 1.38
N GLY A 31 -5.33 -3.97 1.19
CA GLY A 31 -3.91 -3.66 1.20
C GLY A 31 -3.32 -3.20 -0.14
N TRP A 32 -4.12 -2.81 -1.13
CA TRP A 32 -3.65 -2.46 -2.48
C TRP A 32 -2.56 -1.38 -2.50
N VAL A 33 -2.74 -0.30 -1.72
CA VAL A 33 -1.77 0.81 -1.65
C VAL A 33 -0.51 0.36 -0.93
N THR A 34 -0.66 -0.37 0.17
CA THR A 34 0.48 -0.88 0.95
C THR A 34 1.28 -1.91 0.13
N ALA A 35 0.62 -2.78 -0.63
CA ALA A 35 1.30 -3.74 -1.51
C ALA A 35 2.21 -3.05 -2.55
N ALA A 36 1.81 -1.86 -3.05
CA ALA A 36 2.63 -1.10 -4.00
C ALA A 36 3.98 -0.66 -3.40
N SER A 37 4.08 -0.52 -2.07
CA SER A 37 5.34 -0.19 -1.40
C SER A 37 6.40 -1.29 -1.51
N ALA A 38 5.99 -2.54 -1.70
CA ALA A 38 6.92 -3.66 -1.89
C ALA A 38 7.78 -3.51 -3.16
N LEU A 39 7.38 -2.65 -4.11
CA LEU A 39 8.19 -2.32 -5.27
C LEU A 39 9.53 -1.67 -4.87
N ALA A 40 9.61 -1.03 -3.70
CA ALA A 40 10.85 -0.47 -3.18
C ALA A 40 11.99 -1.47 -3.16
N GLY A 41 11.73 -2.71 -2.76
CA GLY A 41 12.74 -3.78 -2.75
C GLY A 41 13.29 -4.08 -4.14
N ARG A 42 12.45 -4.03 -5.19
CA ARG A 42 12.87 -4.23 -6.58
C ARG A 42 13.65 -3.04 -7.14
N LEU A 43 13.25 -1.82 -6.77
CA LEU A 43 13.89 -0.60 -7.26
C LEU A 43 15.25 -0.37 -6.63
N THR A 44 15.43 -0.76 -5.38
CA THR A 44 16.61 -0.40 -4.57
C THR A 44 17.48 -1.60 -4.16
N GLY A 45 16.93 -2.82 -4.21
CA GLY A 45 17.58 -4.01 -3.63
C GLY A 45 17.61 -4.01 -2.09
N CYS A 46 16.98 -3.03 -1.44
CA CYS A 46 16.88 -2.97 0.02
C CYS A 46 15.82 -3.96 0.54
N PRO A 47 16.01 -4.51 1.76
CA PRO A 47 15.00 -5.38 2.36
C PRO A 47 13.70 -4.63 2.64
N VAL A 48 12.56 -5.26 2.27
CA VAL A 48 11.22 -4.75 2.55
C VAL A 48 10.34 -5.88 3.08
N LEU A 49 9.63 -5.61 4.17
CA LEU A 49 8.55 -6.46 4.68
C LEU A 49 7.23 -5.69 4.56
N THR A 50 6.20 -6.33 4.03
CA THR A 50 4.92 -5.69 3.72
C THR A 50 3.77 -6.44 4.37
N TYR A 51 3.10 -5.83 5.34
CA TYR A 51 1.98 -6.42 6.06
C TYR A 51 0.66 -5.80 5.64
N LEU A 52 -0.25 -6.64 5.16
CA LEU A 52 -1.54 -6.23 4.59
C LEU A 52 -2.71 -6.61 5.52
N PRO A 53 -3.82 -5.86 5.52
CA PRO A 53 -4.94 -6.09 6.43
C PRO A 53 -5.70 -7.39 6.15
N GLU A 54 -5.46 -8.02 5.00
CA GLU A 54 -6.04 -9.31 4.64
C GLU A 54 -5.46 -10.48 5.45
N VAL A 55 -4.28 -10.30 6.06
CA VAL A 55 -3.63 -11.33 6.86
C VAL A 55 -3.49 -10.85 8.30
N PRO A 56 -4.15 -11.50 9.27
CA PRO A 56 -3.94 -11.19 10.68
C PRO A 56 -2.48 -11.36 11.09
N VAL A 57 -1.99 -10.45 11.91
CA VAL A 57 -0.60 -10.37 12.30
C VAL A 57 -0.39 -11.04 13.64
N ASP A 58 0.58 -11.95 13.69
CA ASP A 58 1.24 -12.40 14.91
C ASP A 58 2.41 -11.44 15.18
N GLU A 59 2.31 -10.63 16.23
CA GLU A 59 3.34 -9.62 16.53
C GLU A 59 4.70 -10.23 16.89
N ASP A 60 4.73 -11.36 17.57
CA ASP A 60 6.01 -12.00 17.91
C ASP A 60 6.67 -12.58 16.66
N ARG A 61 5.90 -13.14 15.72
CA ARG A 61 6.40 -13.56 14.42
C ARG A 61 6.88 -12.37 13.58
N MET A 62 6.14 -11.28 13.58
CA MET A 62 6.53 -10.04 12.90
C MET A 62 7.89 -9.54 13.42
N LEU A 63 8.09 -9.49 14.72
CA LEU A 63 9.34 -9.07 15.32
C LEU A 63 10.49 -10.01 14.97
N ALA A 64 10.27 -11.32 14.97
CA ALA A 64 11.26 -12.30 14.53
C ALA A 64 11.62 -12.14 13.04
N ASP A 65 10.64 -11.79 12.19
CA ASP A 65 10.87 -11.49 10.77
C ASP A 65 11.70 -10.21 10.59
N VAL A 66 11.42 -9.17 11.39
CA VAL A 66 12.21 -7.93 11.42
C VAL A 66 13.65 -8.21 11.82
N GLU A 67 13.87 -8.90 12.94
CA GLU A 67 15.22 -9.24 13.45
C GLU A 67 16.00 -10.05 12.40
N ARG A 68 15.41 -11.12 11.88
CA ARG A 68 16.03 -11.99 10.88
C ARG A 68 16.36 -11.25 9.59
N THR A 69 15.49 -10.35 9.14
CA THR A 69 15.69 -9.62 7.89
C THR A 69 16.72 -8.53 8.06
N TYR A 70 16.67 -7.79 9.16
CA TYR A 70 17.66 -6.76 9.49
C TYR A 70 19.07 -7.34 9.64
N ALA A 71 19.22 -8.52 10.23
CA ALA A 71 20.53 -9.17 10.39
C ALA A 71 21.24 -9.48 9.06
N ARG A 72 20.52 -9.47 7.94
CA ARG A 72 21.07 -9.72 6.59
C ARG A 72 21.46 -8.46 5.83
N GLY A 73 21.16 -7.28 6.35
CA GLY A 73 21.34 -6.00 5.64
C GLY A 73 21.75 -4.86 6.56
N LYS A 74 21.83 -3.67 6.00
CA LYS A 74 22.21 -2.43 6.76
C LYS A 74 21.00 -1.61 7.21
N GLY A 75 19.81 -1.92 6.70
CA GLY A 75 18.56 -1.25 7.03
C GLY A 75 17.37 -2.06 6.54
N LEU A 76 16.19 -1.74 7.04
CA LEU A 76 14.95 -2.45 6.72
C LEU A 76 13.79 -1.46 6.62
N LEU A 77 13.00 -1.58 5.57
CA LEU A 77 11.69 -0.95 5.49
C LEU A 77 10.61 -1.97 5.84
N VAL A 78 9.76 -1.64 6.80
CA VAL A 78 8.53 -2.37 7.15
C VAL A 78 7.36 -1.51 6.70
N THR A 79 6.54 -1.99 5.78
CA THR A 79 5.35 -1.27 5.33
C THR A 79 4.11 -1.94 5.86
N VAL A 80 3.20 -1.14 6.38
CA VAL A 80 2.00 -1.62 7.07
C VAL A 80 0.76 -0.86 6.62
N SER A 81 -0.37 -1.54 6.55
CA SER A 81 -1.66 -0.87 6.38
C SER A 81 -2.15 -0.34 7.73
N GLU A 82 -2.84 0.80 7.71
CA GLU A 82 -3.45 1.38 8.91
C GLU A 82 -4.48 0.47 9.59
N GLY A 83 -5.04 -0.49 8.86
CA GLY A 83 -6.07 -1.42 9.31
C GLY A 83 -5.56 -2.79 9.71
N LEU A 84 -4.27 -2.95 10.04
CA LEU A 84 -3.76 -4.24 10.52
C LEU A 84 -4.45 -4.68 11.80
N CYS A 85 -4.82 -5.96 11.84
CA CYS A 85 -5.39 -6.62 13.02
C CYS A 85 -4.48 -7.73 13.52
N GLY A 86 -4.51 -7.95 14.82
CA GLY A 86 -3.89 -9.10 15.46
C GLY A 86 -4.64 -10.41 15.19
N LEU A 87 -4.11 -11.52 15.70
CA LEU A 87 -4.74 -12.85 15.59
C LEU A 87 -6.12 -12.92 16.30
N ASP A 88 -6.38 -12.02 17.23
CA ASP A 88 -7.68 -11.88 17.90
C ASP A 88 -8.71 -11.08 17.10
N GLY A 89 -8.35 -10.60 15.90
CA GLY A 89 -9.17 -9.79 15.02
C GLY A 89 -9.33 -8.33 15.45
N LYS A 90 -8.62 -7.89 16.50
CA LYS A 90 -8.64 -6.49 16.92
C LYS A 90 -7.56 -5.69 16.20
N PRO A 91 -7.80 -4.39 15.93
CA PRO A 91 -6.76 -3.50 15.42
C PRO A 91 -5.50 -3.54 16.30
N LEU A 92 -4.31 -3.58 15.70
CA LEU A 92 -3.05 -3.51 16.44
C LEU A 92 -2.87 -2.19 17.18
N ALA A 93 -3.47 -1.13 16.66
CA ALA A 93 -3.50 0.17 17.32
C ALA A 93 -4.91 0.75 17.23
N ASP A 94 -5.53 0.96 18.38
CA ASP A 94 -6.86 1.53 18.51
C ASP A 94 -6.80 2.81 19.33
N THR A 95 -7.37 3.91 18.80
CA THR A 95 -7.49 5.17 19.54
C THR A 95 -8.65 5.14 20.53
N GLY A 96 -9.56 4.18 20.45
CA GLY A 96 -10.84 4.19 21.13
C GLY A 96 -11.82 5.27 20.63
N ILE A 97 -11.45 6.03 19.60
CA ILE A 97 -12.28 7.08 19.01
C ILE A 97 -13.08 6.50 17.86
N VAL A 98 -14.38 6.77 17.86
CA VAL A 98 -15.29 6.38 16.78
C VAL A 98 -15.65 7.63 15.99
N ASP A 99 -15.52 7.57 14.65
CA ASP A 99 -15.90 8.67 13.78
C ASP A 99 -17.43 8.85 13.64
N GLY A 100 -17.86 9.93 12.99
CA GLY A 100 -19.28 10.21 12.80
C GLY A 100 -20.05 9.18 11.96
N PHE A 101 -19.37 8.21 11.37
CA PHE A 101 -19.95 7.11 10.60
C PHE A 101 -19.92 5.78 11.36
N GLY A 102 -19.48 5.76 12.62
CA GLY A 102 -19.40 4.57 13.46
C GLY A 102 -18.15 3.71 13.25
N HIS A 103 -17.11 4.23 12.61
CA HIS A 103 -15.85 3.53 12.42
C HIS A 103 -14.81 3.94 13.45
N THR A 104 -14.09 2.98 14.01
CA THR A 104 -12.94 3.25 14.87
C THR A 104 -11.85 3.98 14.08
N VAL A 105 -11.33 5.08 14.64
CA VAL A 105 -10.23 5.82 14.03
C VAL A 105 -8.93 5.03 14.25
N PRO A 106 -8.16 4.69 13.16
CA PRO A 106 -6.92 3.94 13.29
C PRO A 106 -5.89 4.64 14.18
N GLY A 107 -5.28 3.90 15.10
CA GLY A 107 -4.48 4.40 16.20
C GLY A 107 -3.00 4.63 15.97
N GLY A 108 -2.49 4.60 14.74
CA GLY A 108 -1.05 4.73 14.49
C GLY A 108 -0.32 3.39 14.60
N THR A 109 -0.68 2.47 13.74
CA THR A 109 -0.11 1.12 13.63
C THR A 109 1.42 1.16 13.49
N ALA A 110 1.97 2.10 12.68
CA ALA A 110 3.41 2.25 12.55
C ALA A 110 4.09 2.64 13.86
N GLN A 111 3.48 3.51 14.66
CA GLN A 111 4.06 3.91 15.96
C GLN A 111 4.06 2.73 16.93
N HIS A 112 2.95 1.98 17.02
CA HIS A 112 2.87 0.78 17.85
C HIS A 112 3.98 -0.23 17.50
N ILE A 113 4.13 -0.57 16.23
CA ILE A 113 5.17 -1.50 15.77
C ILE A 113 6.58 -0.96 16.03
N THR A 114 6.80 0.32 15.79
CA THR A 114 8.08 0.99 16.06
C THR A 114 8.46 0.87 17.54
N ASP A 115 7.51 1.10 18.45
CA ASP A 115 7.73 0.99 19.88
C ASP A 115 8.08 -0.45 20.29
N GLN A 116 7.40 -1.46 19.71
CA GLN A 116 7.73 -2.87 19.92
C GLN A 116 9.14 -3.22 19.42
N ILE A 117 9.54 -2.75 18.25
CA ILE A 117 10.90 -2.95 17.69
C ILE A 117 11.96 -2.36 18.62
N ILE A 118 11.75 -1.14 19.10
CA ILE A 118 12.71 -0.48 20.00
C ILE A 118 12.79 -1.22 21.34
N GLN A 119 11.64 -1.55 21.93
CA GLN A 119 11.59 -2.14 23.27
C GLN A 119 12.06 -3.60 23.30
N LYS A 120 11.68 -4.40 22.32
CA LYS A 120 11.96 -5.85 22.33
C LYS A 120 13.25 -6.22 21.60
N LEU A 121 13.61 -5.49 20.52
CA LEU A 121 14.77 -5.81 19.71
C LEU A 121 15.95 -4.85 19.93
N GLY A 122 15.77 -3.72 20.61
CA GLY A 122 16.81 -2.71 20.82
C GLY A 122 17.27 -2.02 19.52
N LEU A 123 16.52 -2.17 18.43
CA LEU A 123 16.85 -1.56 17.15
C LEU A 123 16.32 -0.12 17.08
N LYS A 124 17.14 0.79 16.55
CA LYS A 124 16.70 2.15 16.30
C LYS A 124 15.67 2.15 15.18
N SER A 125 14.45 2.54 15.48
CA SER A 125 13.33 2.53 14.54
C SER A 125 12.63 3.89 14.48
N ARG A 126 11.95 4.16 13.36
CA ARG A 126 11.13 5.33 13.15
C ARG A 126 9.80 4.95 12.48
N ALA A 127 8.74 5.63 12.94
CA ALA A 127 7.42 5.52 12.34
C ALA A 127 7.18 6.69 11.39
N GLU A 128 6.69 6.39 10.19
CA GLU A 128 6.28 7.37 9.19
C GLU A 128 4.81 7.13 8.81
N LYS A 129 4.02 8.21 8.82
CA LYS A 129 2.60 8.18 8.46
C LYS A 129 2.27 9.37 7.56
N PRO A 130 2.40 9.23 6.24
CA PRO A 130 2.14 10.32 5.30
C PRO A 130 0.67 10.78 5.29
N GLY A 131 -0.27 9.91 5.64
CA GLY A 131 -1.69 10.24 5.67
C GLY A 131 -2.18 10.83 4.35
N LEU A 132 -2.78 12.04 4.38
CA LEU A 132 -3.31 12.71 3.20
C LEU A 132 -2.24 13.11 2.18
N LEU A 133 -0.99 13.30 2.58
CA LEU A 133 0.11 13.59 1.66
C LEU A 133 0.29 12.46 0.64
N GLY A 134 0.04 11.21 1.03
CA GLY A 134 0.15 10.05 0.16
C GLY A 134 -0.80 10.08 -1.06
N ARG A 135 -1.89 10.82 -1.00
CA ARG A 135 -2.85 10.98 -2.12
C ARG A 135 -2.94 12.39 -2.69
N ALA A 136 -2.22 13.34 -2.12
CA ALA A 136 -2.22 14.73 -2.55
C ALA A 136 -0.90 15.17 -3.22
N SER A 137 0.04 14.25 -3.43
CA SER A 137 1.38 14.54 -3.96
C SER A 137 1.40 14.50 -5.49
N ILE A 138 1.26 15.64 -6.11
CA ILE A 138 1.31 15.81 -7.58
C ILE A 138 2.60 15.22 -8.20
N PRO A 139 3.80 15.38 -7.62
CA PRO A 139 5.03 14.82 -8.20
C PRO A 139 5.03 13.30 -8.36
N TYR A 140 4.23 12.60 -7.55
CA TYR A 140 4.11 11.14 -7.57
C TYR A 140 2.83 10.64 -8.28
N GLN A 141 2.16 11.53 -9.01
CA GLN A 141 0.95 11.16 -9.73
C GLN A 141 1.28 10.29 -10.94
N SER A 142 0.62 9.15 -11.07
CA SER A 142 0.71 8.31 -12.25
C SER A 142 0.08 9.00 -13.47
N SER A 143 0.79 9.00 -14.60
CA SER A 143 0.24 9.50 -15.87
C SER A 143 -0.94 8.65 -16.36
N THR A 144 -0.89 7.34 -16.14
CA THR A 144 -1.97 6.39 -16.45
C THR A 144 -3.20 6.69 -15.60
N ASP A 145 -3.08 6.73 -14.27
CA ASP A 145 -4.20 7.02 -13.37
C ASP A 145 -4.86 8.36 -13.69
N ARG A 146 -4.05 9.38 -13.99
CA ARG A 146 -4.55 10.70 -14.34
C ARG A 146 -5.37 10.68 -15.63
N ALA A 147 -4.87 10.01 -16.66
CA ALA A 147 -5.55 9.91 -17.94
C ALA A 147 -6.86 9.12 -17.82
N GLU A 148 -6.84 8.00 -17.08
CA GLU A 148 -8.01 7.18 -16.85
C GLU A 148 -9.05 7.87 -15.97
N ALA A 149 -8.65 8.58 -14.92
CA ALA A 149 -9.57 9.36 -14.10
C ALA A 149 -10.29 10.43 -14.91
N TYR A 150 -9.58 11.11 -15.83
CA TYR A 150 -10.17 12.08 -16.73
C TYR A 150 -11.16 11.43 -17.69
N ALA A 151 -10.79 10.31 -18.32
CA ALA A 151 -11.65 9.56 -19.24
C ALA A 151 -12.92 9.03 -18.56
N VAL A 152 -12.79 8.54 -17.32
CA VAL A 152 -13.94 8.10 -16.49
C VAL A 152 -14.91 9.27 -16.26
N GLY A 153 -14.38 10.47 -15.94
CA GLY A 153 -15.21 11.67 -15.76
C GLY A 153 -15.94 12.06 -17.03
N GLN A 154 -15.26 12.08 -18.18
CA GLN A 154 -15.90 12.37 -19.48
C GLN A 154 -16.99 11.35 -19.81
N TYR A 155 -16.70 10.06 -19.67
CA TYR A 155 -17.67 9.00 -19.95
C TYR A 155 -18.91 9.10 -19.05
N ALA A 156 -18.72 9.45 -17.77
CA ALA A 156 -19.82 9.65 -16.83
C ALA A 156 -20.75 10.80 -17.28
N VAL A 157 -20.19 11.94 -17.72
CA VAL A 157 -20.98 13.07 -18.23
C VAL A 157 -21.72 12.69 -19.51
N GLU A 158 -21.06 12.00 -20.46
CA GLU A 158 -21.70 11.54 -21.68
C GLU A 158 -22.86 10.57 -21.42
N ALA A 159 -22.69 9.66 -20.46
CA ALA A 159 -23.75 8.74 -20.05
C ALA A 159 -24.95 9.49 -19.44
N ALA A 160 -24.69 10.45 -18.55
CA ALA A 160 -25.73 11.28 -17.95
C ALA A 160 -26.51 12.09 -18.98
N LEU A 161 -25.83 12.66 -19.98
CA LEU A 161 -26.49 13.39 -21.10
C LEU A 161 -27.35 12.49 -21.97
N LYS A 162 -27.07 11.18 -22.01
CA LYS A 162 -27.91 10.18 -22.70
C LYS A 162 -29.06 9.67 -21.82
N GLY A 163 -29.21 10.18 -20.60
CA GLY A 163 -30.26 9.80 -19.65
C GLY A 163 -29.96 8.57 -18.82
N GLU A 164 -28.73 8.04 -18.88
CA GLU A 164 -28.32 6.91 -18.04
C GLU A 164 -28.26 7.33 -16.55
N SER A 165 -28.85 6.53 -15.68
CA SER A 165 -28.93 6.79 -14.24
C SER A 165 -28.83 5.49 -13.45
N GLY A 166 -28.28 5.55 -12.23
CA GLY A 166 -28.12 4.39 -11.37
C GLY A 166 -26.87 3.53 -11.73
N TYR A 167 -25.91 4.10 -12.44
CA TYR A 167 -24.68 3.45 -12.85
C TYR A 167 -23.43 4.14 -12.29
N MET A 168 -22.36 3.38 -12.25
CA MET A 168 -20.99 3.84 -12.06
C MET A 168 -20.17 3.50 -13.31
N VAL A 169 -19.22 4.35 -13.69
CA VAL A 169 -18.26 4.02 -14.74
C VAL A 169 -17.22 3.06 -14.17
N ALA A 170 -17.02 1.94 -14.84
CA ALA A 170 -16.04 0.93 -14.52
C ALA A 170 -14.88 0.95 -15.51
N ILE A 171 -13.67 0.71 -15.03
CA ILE A 171 -12.46 0.50 -15.80
C ILE A 171 -12.26 -1.00 -15.98
N ASN A 172 -12.36 -1.48 -17.23
CA ASN A 172 -12.07 -2.86 -17.58
C ASN A 172 -10.66 -2.94 -18.14
N ALA A 173 -9.73 -3.39 -17.32
CA ALA A 173 -8.32 -3.46 -17.71
C ALA A 173 -8.08 -4.59 -18.71
N VAL A 174 -7.71 -4.24 -19.93
CA VAL A 174 -7.16 -5.18 -20.93
C VAL A 174 -5.64 -5.13 -20.81
N ARG A 175 -5.00 -6.30 -20.65
CA ARG A 175 -3.57 -6.38 -20.30
C ARG A 175 -2.70 -6.97 -21.41
N THR A 176 -3.31 -7.52 -22.46
CA THR A 176 -2.60 -8.20 -23.55
C THR A 176 -3.10 -7.68 -24.91
N PRO A 177 -2.26 -7.35 -25.89
CA PRO A 177 -0.78 -7.37 -25.86
C PRO A 177 -0.15 -6.20 -25.08
N ALA A 178 -0.91 -5.14 -24.83
CA ALA A 178 -0.51 -3.98 -24.05
C ALA A 178 -1.65 -3.55 -23.13
N TYR A 179 -1.33 -2.87 -22.04
CA TYR A 179 -2.34 -2.34 -21.14
C TYR A 179 -3.19 -1.26 -21.82
N ARG A 180 -4.49 -1.35 -21.64
CA ARG A 180 -5.47 -0.28 -21.95
C ARG A 180 -6.68 -0.38 -21.02
N ALA A 181 -7.32 0.74 -20.77
CA ALA A 181 -8.55 0.85 -20.03
C ALA A 181 -9.75 0.93 -20.99
N ASP A 182 -10.62 -0.08 -20.96
CA ASP A 182 -11.93 -0.02 -21.63
C ASP A 182 -13.00 0.39 -20.61
N LEU A 183 -13.78 1.44 -20.91
CA LEU A 183 -14.78 1.97 -19.98
C LEU A 183 -16.16 1.35 -20.25
N SER A 184 -16.91 1.10 -19.19
CA SER A 184 -18.28 0.63 -19.25
C SER A 184 -19.12 1.14 -18.09
N LEU A 185 -20.45 0.98 -18.19
CA LEU A 185 -21.35 1.26 -17.07
C LEU A 185 -21.63 -0.03 -16.28
N VAL A 186 -21.58 0.09 -14.96
CA VAL A 186 -21.98 -0.99 -14.04
C VAL A 186 -23.08 -0.48 -13.11
N PRO A 187 -24.17 -1.24 -12.89
CA PRO A 187 -25.23 -0.83 -11.97
C PRO A 187 -24.71 -0.60 -10.55
N LEU A 188 -25.09 0.49 -9.91
CA LEU A 188 -24.68 0.83 -8.54
C LEU A 188 -25.00 -0.28 -7.54
N ALA A 189 -26.11 -1.00 -7.71
CA ALA A 189 -26.48 -2.13 -6.85
C ALA A 189 -25.45 -3.28 -6.86
N LYS A 190 -24.61 -3.38 -7.89
CA LYS A 190 -23.54 -4.40 -7.97
C LYS A 190 -22.23 -3.98 -7.30
N VAL A 191 -22.06 -2.69 -7.03
CA VAL A 191 -20.81 -2.15 -6.49
C VAL A 191 -20.97 -1.55 -5.10
N ALA A 192 -22.18 -1.13 -4.73
CA ALA A 192 -22.46 -0.56 -3.42
C ALA A 192 -22.19 -1.60 -2.31
N ASN A 193 -21.44 -1.19 -1.29
CA ASN A 193 -21.05 -2.04 -0.15
C ASN A 193 -20.24 -3.30 -0.53
N VAL A 194 -19.63 -3.32 -1.72
CA VAL A 194 -18.70 -4.38 -2.14
C VAL A 194 -17.28 -3.84 -2.09
N GLU A 195 -16.40 -4.59 -1.44
CA GLU A 195 -15.00 -4.25 -1.29
C GLU A 195 -14.11 -5.28 -1.99
N LYS A 196 -13.23 -4.80 -2.87
CA LYS A 196 -12.25 -5.66 -3.53
C LYS A 196 -11.03 -5.85 -2.64
N LYS A 197 -10.94 -7.00 -1.99
CA LYS A 197 -9.78 -7.39 -1.19
C LYS A 197 -8.55 -7.63 -2.06
N PHE A 198 -7.37 -7.49 -1.46
CA PHE A 198 -6.13 -7.91 -2.09
C PHE A 198 -6.07 -9.45 -2.15
N PRO A 199 -5.69 -10.06 -3.29
CA PRO A 199 -5.66 -11.51 -3.43
C PRO A 199 -4.67 -12.16 -2.47
N LEU A 200 -5.12 -13.12 -1.67
CA LEU A 200 -4.25 -13.82 -0.70
C LEU A 200 -3.13 -14.61 -1.39
N GLU A 201 -3.38 -15.13 -2.59
CA GLU A 201 -2.38 -15.83 -3.41
C GLU A 201 -1.24 -14.92 -3.90
N TRP A 202 -1.38 -13.62 -3.75
CA TRP A 202 -0.30 -12.65 -4.03
C TRP A 202 0.51 -12.29 -2.78
N ILE A 203 0.23 -12.93 -1.65
CA ILE A 203 0.96 -12.76 -0.39
C ILE A 203 1.70 -14.05 -0.08
N ALA A 204 3.02 -14.03 -0.09
CA ALA A 204 3.86 -15.14 0.32
C ALA A 204 4.41 -14.89 1.75
N ASP A 205 4.54 -15.96 2.53
CA ASP A 205 5.07 -15.94 3.90
C ASP A 205 4.40 -14.93 4.86
N GLY A 206 3.26 -14.35 4.46
CA GLY A 206 2.50 -13.36 5.21
C GLY A 206 3.03 -11.92 5.09
N ASN A 207 4.17 -11.69 4.46
CA ASN A 207 4.81 -10.37 4.37
C ASN A 207 5.65 -10.12 3.09
N GLN A 208 5.54 -11.00 2.11
CA GLN A 208 6.18 -10.84 0.80
C GLN A 208 5.11 -10.71 -0.28
N ILE A 209 5.30 -9.80 -1.22
CA ILE A 209 4.35 -9.59 -2.32
C ILE A 209 4.85 -10.32 -3.56
N ALA A 210 3.98 -11.18 -4.12
CA ALA A 210 4.29 -12.01 -5.29
C ALA A 210 4.43 -11.20 -6.58
N ASP A 211 5.16 -11.76 -7.54
CA ASP A 211 5.43 -11.15 -8.84
C ASP A 211 4.15 -10.80 -9.62
N ALA A 212 3.11 -11.60 -9.49
CA ALA A 212 1.82 -11.36 -10.12
C ALA A 212 1.20 -10.00 -9.79
N PHE A 213 1.41 -9.50 -8.55
CA PHE A 213 0.98 -8.16 -8.20
C PHE A 213 1.77 -7.08 -8.95
N PHE A 214 3.07 -7.26 -9.14
CA PHE A 214 3.87 -6.26 -9.87
C PHE A 214 3.50 -6.22 -11.35
N ASP A 215 3.21 -7.37 -11.97
CA ASP A 215 2.67 -7.43 -13.32
C ASP A 215 1.31 -6.72 -13.43
N TYR A 216 0.51 -6.82 -12.37
CA TYR A 216 -0.74 -6.07 -12.26
C TYR A 216 -0.51 -4.56 -12.11
N ALA A 217 0.40 -4.14 -11.25
CA ALA A 217 0.54 -2.76 -10.80
C ALA A 217 1.39 -1.89 -11.75
N MET A 218 2.44 -2.46 -12.37
CA MET A 218 3.40 -1.71 -13.17
C MET A 218 2.76 -0.85 -14.26
N PRO A 219 1.80 -1.34 -15.07
CA PRO A 219 1.15 -0.50 -16.09
C PRO A 219 0.37 0.70 -15.51
N LEU A 220 -0.06 0.60 -14.25
CA LEU A 220 -0.84 1.63 -13.56
C LEU A 220 0.03 2.70 -12.91
N MET A 221 1.32 2.45 -12.74
CA MET A 221 2.24 3.35 -12.04
C MET A 221 2.85 4.44 -12.94
N GLY A 222 2.58 4.41 -14.26
CA GLY A 222 3.10 5.37 -15.22
C GLY A 222 4.40 4.94 -15.89
N GLU A 223 5.01 5.83 -16.67
CA GLU A 223 5.98 5.41 -17.69
C GLU A 223 7.40 5.13 -17.18
N ARG A 224 7.85 5.74 -16.09
CA ARG A 224 9.24 5.55 -15.64
C ARG A 224 9.42 5.70 -14.14
N PHE A 225 10.12 4.75 -13.56
CA PHE A 225 10.71 4.88 -12.24
C PHE A 225 12.11 5.50 -12.35
N PRO A 226 12.54 6.30 -11.35
CA PRO A 226 13.90 6.77 -11.30
C PRO A 226 14.89 5.59 -11.18
N GLU A 227 16.03 5.71 -11.84
CA GLU A 227 17.16 4.83 -11.55
C GLU A 227 17.89 5.37 -10.34
N TYR A 228 17.88 4.58 -9.26
CA TYR A 228 18.58 4.97 -8.04
C TYR A 228 20.07 4.59 -8.11
N ALA A 229 20.93 5.54 -7.77
CA ALA A 229 22.36 5.26 -7.59
C ALA A 229 22.54 4.47 -6.28
N LEU A 230 22.89 3.19 -6.41
CA LEU A 230 23.15 2.32 -5.25
C LEU A 230 24.62 2.33 -4.92
N LEU A 231 24.99 2.86 -3.77
CA LEU A 231 26.34 2.73 -3.20
C LEU A 231 26.48 1.30 -2.64
N ARG A 232 27.26 0.46 -3.31
CA ARG A 232 27.56 -0.92 -2.91
C ARG A 232 28.73 -0.99 -1.94
#